data_251a5a3f6ceed3a61fc4754972d6a7ff
#
_entry.id   251a5a3f6ceed3a61fc4754972d6a7ff
#
_cell.length_a   1.000
_cell.length_b   1.000
_cell.length_c   1.000
_cell.angle_alpha   90.00
_cell.angle_beta   90.00
_cell.angle_gamma   90.00
#
_symmetry.space_group_name_H-M   'P 1'
#
loop_
_entity.id
_entity.type
_entity.pdbx_description
1 polymer ?
#
loop_
_entity_poly.entity_id
_entity_poly.type
_entity_poly.pdbx_seq_one_letter_code
_entity_poly.pdbx_strand_id
1 'polypeptide(L)'
;MKTHKHFLIIVVFLLPLVGLVSCKNQDAEIEQLRQQLASLQKQLTEEEDAKVSAQSKVTDLENQVKDLNQQVENVENQLKDLENSQNEVSSLPHIYINTDGKTIIDEPKISATLEIKKNQEVIEQHHIGIELRGATSQQLFEKKSYGLETWDQEGDDLNVELGGYPEEEDWILHGPYSDKTLIRNVLIYQLSNAIGRYATRTSFYELTINGDYEGTYVLMEKIKRDKNRVDIKKVDSDDITGGYILKIDKNAGKDRAFSIDDLGWESKYDPFGKEKTEESSKTIRFLYEYPDAEDIEEEEKEYIQNYIKEFENALASQDYRDPSLGYRKYIDVDSFVDFFLLNEISKNVDAYRLSTFFYKNNKNGKLFMGPIWDFNISFGNANYCEGERHIGWSYKFNSRCSNHFQLVPFWWSRLLSDPYFKGKIKERWSELRTDQFSTESILNRVNTLRVTLEENGLFQRNFKRWAILGEYIWPNNYVGMSVDDEYRYLRDWIQGRLNWLDNAVSRL
;
A
#
# COMPACT_ATOMS: atom_id res chain seq x y z
N MET A 1 -28.19 -1.63 55.67
CA MET A 1 -28.59 -1.26 57.06
C MET A 1 -29.74 -0.25 57.01
N LYS A 2 -30.90 -0.52 57.65
CA LYS A 2 -32.18 0.18 57.69
C LYS A 2 -33.21 -0.35 56.72
N THR A 3 -33.93 -1.42 57.08
CA THR A 3 -35.37 -1.67 56.91
C THR A 3 -35.74 -2.97 57.63
N HIS A 4 -35.56 -3.01 58.93
CA HIS A 4 -36.09 -4.02 59.83
C HIS A 4 -36.95 -3.33 60.90
N LYS A 5 -38.12 -2.86 60.51
CA LYS A 5 -39.15 -2.38 61.49
C LYS A 5 -40.45 -2.10 60.77
N HIS A 6 -41.14 -3.07 60.27
CA HIS A 6 -42.56 -2.91 59.93
C HIS A 6 -43.31 -4.23 59.73
N PHE A 7 -43.00 -5.29 60.45
CA PHE A 7 -43.77 -6.53 60.37
C PHE A 7 -44.01 -7.18 61.71
N LEU A 8 -44.38 -6.35 62.72
CA LEU A 8 -44.71 -6.88 64.05
C LEU A 8 -45.84 -6.08 64.72
N ILE A 9 -46.88 -5.65 64.01
CA ILE A 9 -48.06 -5.03 64.61
C ILE A 9 -49.29 -5.37 63.77
N ILE A 10 -49.77 -6.60 63.71
CA ILE A 10 -51.10 -6.99 63.33
C ILE A 10 -51.47 -8.37 63.97
N VAL A 11 -51.27 -8.56 65.24
CA VAL A 11 -51.78 -9.72 65.98
C VAL A 11 -52.35 -9.37 67.38
N VAL A 12 -52.60 -8.12 67.69
CA VAL A 12 -53.20 -7.80 69.01
C VAL A 12 -54.31 -6.75 68.84
N PHE A 13 -55.39 -7.07 68.15
CA PHE A 13 -56.72 -6.39 68.36
C PHE A 13 -57.86 -7.23 67.76
N LEU A 14 -58.26 -8.28 68.48
CA LEU A 14 -59.57 -8.89 68.32
C LEU A 14 -59.89 -9.73 69.56
N LEU A 15 -60.26 -9.05 70.64
CA LEU A 15 -61.15 -9.52 71.76
C LEU A 15 -61.46 -8.22 72.56
N PRO A 16 -62.70 -7.89 72.94
CA PRO A 16 -63.83 -8.79 73.14
C PRO A 16 -65.16 -8.24 72.61
N LEU A 17 -66.07 -9.13 72.15
CA LEU A 17 -67.48 -8.97 72.26
C LEU A 17 -68.08 -10.38 72.30
N VAL A 18 -68.11 -10.96 73.52
CA VAL A 18 -68.92 -12.15 73.80
C VAL A 18 -70.23 -11.67 74.37
N GLY A 19 -71.27 -11.74 73.61
CA GLY A 19 -72.63 -11.56 73.97
C GLY A 19 -73.55 -12.52 73.17
N LEU A 20 -73.79 -13.71 73.71
CA LEU A 20 -74.95 -14.56 73.48
C LEU A 20 -75.54 -14.61 72.04
N VAL A 21 -75.05 -15.53 71.22
CA VAL A 21 -75.85 -16.09 70.14
C VAL A 21 -75.52 -17.61 70.00
N SER A 22 -76.54 -18.41 69.91
CA SER A 22 -76.68 -19.86 69.71
C SER A 22 -75.46 -20.64 69.23
N CYS A 23 -75.15 -21.78 69.90
CA CYS A 23 -74.02 -22.69 69.63
C CYS A 23 -73.89 -23.19 68.15
N LYS A 24 -74.85 -23.06 67.30
CA LYS A 24 -74.74 -23.42 65.86
C LYS A 24 -74.06 -22.42 64.98
N ASN A 25 -73.98 -21.15 65.38
CA ASN A 25 -73.25 -20.12 64.60
C ASN A 25 -71.74 -20.04 64.92
N GLN A 26 -71.37 -20.46 66.14
CA GLN A 26 -69.95 -20.44 66.54
C GLN A 26 -69.08 -21.48 65.82
N ASP A 27 -69.66 -22.69 65.59
CA ASP A 27 -68.95 -23.74 64.86
C ASP A 27 -68.70 -23.38 63.41
N ALA A 28 -69.58 -22.67 62.72
CA ALA A 28 -69.39 -22.20 61.35
C ALA A 28 -68.39 -21.06 61.28
N GLU A 29 -68.35 -20.17 62.27
CA GLU A 29 -67.40 -19.06 62.35
C GLU A 29 -65.97 -19.57 62.68
N ILE A 30 -65.87 -20.57 63.55
CA ILE A 30 -64.62 -21.28 63.87
C ILE A 30 -64.10 -22.00 62.63
N GLU A 31 -64.94 -22.65 61.84
CA GLU A 31 -64.50 -23.33 60.60
C GLU A 31 -64.07 -22.34 59.51
N GLN A 32 -64.74 -21.22 59.39
CA GLN A 32 -64.36 -20.14 58.50
C GLN A 32 -63.00 -19.53 58.89
N LEU A 33 -62.79 -19.32 60.22
CA LEU A 33 -61.48 -18.84 60.73
C LEU A 33 -60.36 -19.86 60.51
N ARG A 34 -60.65 -21.17 60.66
CA ARG A 34 -59.70 -22.24 60.34
C ARG A 34 -59.31 -22.29 58.87
N GLN A 35 -60.27 -22.10 57.95
CA GLN A 35 -60.02 -22.02 56.51
C GLN A 35 -59.19 -20.80 56.15
N GLN A 36 -59.48 -19.63 56.78
CA GLN A 36 -58.69 -18.45 56.59
C GLN A 36 -57.29 -18.62 57.15
N LEU A 37 -57.12 -19.23 58.33
CA LEU A 37 -55.77 -19.52 58.86
C LEU A 37 -54.99 -20.50 58.00
N ALA A 38 -55.61 -21.55 57.47
CA ALA A 38 -54.96 -22.47 56.54
C ALA A 38 -54.56 -21.82 55.25
N SER A 39 -55.39 -20.90 54.73
CA SER A 39 -55.04 -20.10 53.52
C SER A 39 -53.90 -19.17 53.78
N LEU A 40 -53.88 -18.47 54.94
CA LEU A 40 -52.74 -17.59 55.29
C LEU A 40 -51.43 -18.35 55.55
N GLN A 41 -51.54 -19.54 56.21
CA GLN A 41 -50.33 -20.40 56.38
C GLN A 41 -49.77 -20.88 55.04
N LYS A 42 -50.69 -21.24 54.10
CA LYS A 42 -50.24 -21.61 52.74
C LYS A 42 -49.58 -20.45 52.02
N GLN A 43 -50.16 -19.24 52.09
CA GLN A 43 -49.52 -18.05 51.48
C GLN A 43 -48.18 -17.72 52.12
N LEU A 44 -48.05 -17.84 53.44
CA LEU A 44 -46.79 -17.63 54.16
C LEU A 44 -45.68 -18.61 53.66
N THR A 45 -46.06 -19.90 53.49
CA THR A 45 -45.17 -20.90 53.00
C THR A 45 -44.75 -20.61 51.57
N GLU A 46 -45.66 -20.21 50.67
CA GLU A 46 -45.39 -19.82 49.31
C GLU A 46 -44.47 -18.58 49.22
N GLU A 47 -44.66 -17.59 50.13
CA GLU A 47 -43.74 -16.42 50.18
C GLU A 47 -42.35 -16.77 50.75
N GLU A 48 -42.30 -17.67 51.74
CA GLU A 48 -40.99 -18.16 52.26
C GLU A 48 -40.21 -18.95 51.20
N ASP A 49 -40.85 -19.81 50.44
CA ASP A 49 -40.26 -20.56 49.33
C ASP A 49 -39.79 -19.62 48.21
N ALA A 50 -40.62 -18.61 47.87
CA ALA A 50 -40.24 -17.59 46.90
C ALA A 50 -39.03 -16.78 47.35
N LYS A 51 -38.97 -16.45 48.65
CA LYS A 51 -37.84 -15.74 49.25
C LYS A 51 -36.55 -16.56 49.24
N VAL A 52 -36.64 -17.86 49.55
CA VAL A 52 -35.49 -18.78 49.45
C VAL A 52 -35.02 -18.93 48.02
N SER A 53 -35.95 -19.06 47.06
CA SER A 53 -35.61 -19.10 45.64
C SER A 53 -34.96 -17.81 45.14
N ALA A 54 -35.47 -16.64 45.57
CA ALA A 54 -34.84 -15.36 45.23
C ALA A 54 -33.45 -15.21 45.83
N GLN A 55 -33.25 -15.65 47.07
CA GLN A 55 -31.95 -15.63 47.72
C GLN A 55 -30.93 -16.55 47.01
N SER A 56 -31.35 -17.71 46.54
CA SER A 56 -30.51 -18.59 45.73
C SER A 56 -30.07 -17.93 44.42
N LYS A 57 -31.01 -17.28 43.73
CA LYS A 57 -30.69 -16.53 42.52
C LYS A 57 -29.71 -15.38 42.75
N VAL A 58 -29.85 -14.66 43.89
CA VAL A 58 -28.88 -13.60 44.25
C VAL A 58 -27.50 -14.20 44.45
N THR A 59 -27.37 -15.31 45.14
CA THR A 59 -26.10 -15.99 45.37
C THR A 59 -25.46 -16.45 44.04
N ASP A 60 -26.28 -17.00 43.13
CA ASP A 60 -25.81 -17.41 41.79
C ASP A 60 -25.33 -16.22 40.95
N LEU A 61 -26.05 -15.08 41.02
CA LEU A 61 -25.63 -13.85 40.34
C LEU A 61 -24.35 -13.26 40.97
N GLU A 62 -24.20 -13.28 42.28
CA GLU A 62 -23.00 -12.87 42.98
C GLU A 62 -21.78 -13.71 42.55
N ASN A 63 -21.94 -15.01 42.38
CA ASN A 63 -20.92 -15.92 41.88
C ASN A 63 -20.58 -15.61 40.40
N GLN A 64 -21.58 -15.37 39.55
CA GLN A 64 -21.34 -14.98 38.16
C GLN A 64 -20.59 -13.64 38.03
N VAL A 65 -20.96 -12.64 38.85
CA VAL A 65 -20.25 -11.35 38.91
C VAL A 65 -18.80 -11.55 39.33
N LYS A 66 -18.56 -12.42 40.32
CA LYS A 66 -17.20 -12.73 40.74
C LYS A 66 -16.37 -13.40 39.63
N ASP A 67 -16.97 -14.35 38.91
CA ASP A 67 -16.30 -15.02 37.78
C ASP A 67 -16.02 -14.06 36.64
N LEU A 68 -16.96 -13.18 36.30
CA LEU A 68 -16.79 -12.16 35.28
C LEU A 68 -15.70 -11.15 35.66
N ASN A 69 -15.65 -10.72 36.91
CA ASN A 69 -14.56 -9.82 37.38
C ASN A 69 -13.19 -10.50 37.26
N GLN A 70 -13.10 -11.80 37.56
CA GLN A 70 -11.85 -12.55 37.37
C GLN A 70 -11.45 -12.66 35.88
N GLN A 71 -12.42 -12.83 34.98
CA GLN A 71 -12.18 -12.85 33.54
C GLN A 71 -11.69 -11.46 33.05
N VAL A 72 -12.32 -10.39 33.52
CA VAL A 72 -11.89 -9.01 33.21
C VAL A 72 -10.46 -8.77 33.67
N GLU A 73 -10.11 -9.13 34.91
CA GLU A 73 -8.74 -9.01 35.42
C GLU A 73 -7.71 -9.81 34.60
N ASN A 74 -8.07 -11.02 34.17
CA ASN A 74 -7.22 -11.85 33.31
C ASN A 74 -7.01 -11.20 31.92
N VAL A 75 -8.07 -10.64 31.33
CA VAL A 75 -7.98 -9.93 30.04
C VAL A 75 -7.18 -8.65 30.18
N GLU A 76 -7.34 -7.89 31.27
CA GLU A 76 -6.53 -6.69 31.54
C GLU A 76 -5.05 -7.03 31.72
N ASN A 77 -4.72 -8.13 32.39
CA ASN A 77 -3.34 -8.60 32.52
C ASN A 77 -2.77 -9.07 31.16
N GLN A 78 -3.55 -9.78 30.34
CA GLN A 78 -3.15 -10.15 28.99
C GLN A 78 -2.96 -8.94 28.09
N LEU A 79 -3.79 -7.91 28.17
CA LEU A 79 -3.63 -6.63 27.49
C LEU A 79 -2.34 -5.93 27.91
N LYS A 80 -2.05 -5.92 29.21
CA LYS A 80 -0.82 -5.32 29.75
C LYS A 80 0.44 -6.08 29.32
N ASP A 81 0.38 -7.40 29.25
CA ASP A 81 1.47 -8.23 28.74
C ASP A 81 1.65 -8.04 27.23
N LEU A 82 0.56 -7.89 26.46
CA LEU A 82 0.59 -7.53 25.05
C LEU A 82 1.13 -6.11 24.84
N GLU A 83 0.74 -5.13 25.64
CA GLU A 83 1.28 -3.77 25.59
C GLU A 83 2.78 -3.73 25.96
N ASN A 84 3.21 -4.54 26.92
CA ASN A 84 4.62 -4.67 27.30
C ASN A 84 5.43 -5.38 26.19
N SER A 85 4.87 -6.40 25.53
CA SER A 85 5.52 -7.07 24.39
C SER A 85 5.57 -6.19 23.13
N GLN A 86 4.61 -5.25 22.98
CA GLN A 86 4.64 -4.23 21.92
C GLN A 86 5.70 -3.13 22.14
N ASN A 87 6.27 -3.04 23.32
CA ASN A 87 7.43 -2.21 23.62
C ASN A 87 8.76 -2.94 23.37
N GLU A 88 8.74 -4.17 22.81
CA GLU A 88 9.95 -4.78 22.29
C GLU A 88 10.48 -3.91 21.15
N VAL A 89 11.69 -3.42 21.33
CA VAL A 89 12.42 -2.59 20.37
C VAL A 89 12.49 -3.37 19.06
N SER A 90 11.92 -2.81 17.97
CA SER A 90 12.04 -3.38 16.64
C SER A 90 13.51 -3.72 16.36
N SER A 91 13.78 -4.91 15.86
CA SER A 91 15.12 -5.27 15.39
C SER A 91 15.48 -4.57 14.07
N LEU A 92 14.48 -3.96 13.41
CA LEU A 92 14.69 -3.15 12.22
C LEU A 92 15.20 -1.76 12.61
N PRO A 93 16.03 -1.17 11.75
CA PRO A 93 16.53 0.18 12.00
C PRO A 93 15.41 1.23 11.91
N HIS A 94 15.57 2.30 12.66
CA HIS A 94 14.63 3.42 12.77
C HIS A 94 15.31 4.71 12.31
N ILE A 95 14.69 5.41 11.37
CA ILE A 95 15.14 6.72 10.88
C ILE A 95 14.54 7.83 11.74
N TYR A 96 15.40 8.70 12.22
CA TYR A 96 15.05 9.93 12.92
C TYR A 96 15.49 11.12 12.09
N ILE A 97 14.57 12.04 11.83
CA ILE A 97 14.85 13.27 11.08
C ILE A 97 14.54 14.47 12.00
N ASN A 98 15.50 15.37 12.11
CA ASN A 98 15.31 16.65 12.80
C ASN A 98 15.46 17.80 11.78
N THR A 99 14.39 18.57 11.60
CA THR A 99 14.35 19.74 10.71
C THR A 99 14.55 21.06 11.47
N ASP A 100 14.91 21.01 12.76
CA ASP A 100 14.97 22.17 13.67
C ASP A 100 13.65 22.98 13.70
N GLY A 101 12.52 22.26 13.60
CA GLY A 101 11.18 22.82 13.63
C GLY A 101 10.72 23.46 12.32
N LYS A 102 11.52 23.36 11.24
CA LYS A 102 11.10 23.82 9.91
C LYS A 102 10.04 22.88 9.32
N THR A 103 9.07 23.46 8.65
CA THR A 103 8.05 22.68 7.91
C THR A 103 8.63 22.14 6.63
N ILE A 104 8.49 20.83 6.38
CA ILE A 104 8.88 20.20 5.12
C ILE A 104 7.85 20.61 4.05
N ILE A 105 8.33 21.14 2.94
CA ILE A 105 7.54 21.60 1.79
C ILE A 105 7.88 20.80 0.54
N ASP A 106 7.15 21.00 -0.55
CA ASP A 106 7.39 20.32 -1.84
C ASP A 106 8.73 20.76 -2.45
N GLU A 107 9.01 22.07 -2.50
CA GLU A 107 10.27 22.67 -2.93
C GLU A 107 10.44 24.09 -2.38
N PRO A 108 11.69 24.50 -2.15
CA PRO A 108 12.94 23.75 -2.23
C PRO A 108 13.12 22.77 -1.05
N LYS A 109 14.05 21.82 -1.17
CA LYS A 109 14.48 20.98 -0.04
C LYS A 109 14.93 21.85 1.12
N ILE A 110 14.57 21.46 2.33
CA ILE A 110 15.01 22.11 3.56
C ILE A 110 16.10 21.29 4.23
N SER A 111 17.07 21.98 4.85
CA SER A 111 18.15 21.32 5.61
C SER A 111 17.59 20.62 6.86
N ALA A 112 18.05 19.40 7.09
CA ALA A 112 17.73 18.57 8.23
C ALA A 112 18.91 17.64 8.59
N THR A 113 18.81 17.00 9.76
CA THR A 113 19.70 15.92 10.16
C THR A 113 18.95 14.59 10.13
N LEU A 114 19.55 13.55 9.57
CA LEU A 114 19.06 12.19 9.57
C LEU A 114 19.95 11.32 10.44
N GLU A 115 19.37 10.55 11.35
CA GLU A 115 20.02 9.49 12.09
C GLU A 115 19.33 8.17 11.84
N ILE A 116 20.10 7.10 11.59
CA ILE A 116 19.61 5.73 11.61
C ILE A 116 20.03 5.10 12.93
N LYS A 117 19.06 4.61 13.70
CA LYS A 117 19.32 3.89 14.95
C LYS A 117 18.91 2.45 14.86
N LYS A 118 19.71 1.59 15.47
CA LYS A 118 19.39 0.17 15.68
C LYS A 118 19.63 -0.15 17.15
N ASN A 119 18.63 -0.75 17.81
CA ASN A 119 18.69 -1.01 19.25
C ASN A 119 19.04 0.24 20.09
N GLN A 120 18.50 1.42 19.72
CA GLN A 120 18.76 2.74 20.31
C GLN A 120 20.18 3.30 20.08
N GLU A 121 21.07 2.59 19.41
CA GLU A 121 22.40 3.08 19.05
C GLU A 121 22.35 3.74 17.68
N VAL A 122 22.96 4.91 17.53
CA VAL A 122 23.14 5.59 16.24
C VAL A 122 24.18 4.81 15.43
N ILE A 123 23.76 4.27 14.30
CA ILE A 123 24.64 3.52 13.38
C ILE A 123 25.04 4.35 12.15
N GLU A 124 24.22 5.34 11.78
CA GLU A 124 24.50 6.30 10.70
C GLU A 124 23.95 7.67 11.07
N GLN A 125 24.65 8.73 10.62
CA GLN A 125 24.21 10.12 10.78
C GLN A 125 24.64 10.94 9.58
N HIS A 126 23.70 11.68 8.97
CA HIS A 126 23.93 12.48 7.77
C HIS A 126 23.24 13.84 7.87
N HIS A 127 23.84 14.83 7.23
CA HIS A 127 23.19 16.09 6.89
C HIS A 127 22.41 15.87 5.58
N ILE A 128 21.17 16.34 5.49
CA ILE A 128 20.29 16.09 4.36
C ILE A 128 19.49 17.32 3.97
N GLY A 129 19.17 17.39 2.68
CA GLY A 129 18.00 18.11 2.18
C GLY A 129 16.78 17.19 2.18
N ILE A 130 15.64 17.69 2.64
CA ILE A 130 14.37 16.95 2.64
C ILE A 130 13.23 17.77 2.05
N GLU A 131 12.39 17.12 1.25
CA GLU A 131 11.18 17.71 0.64
C GLU A 131 10.01 16.74 0.67
N LEU A 132 8.79 17.25 0.50
CA LEU A 132 7.63 16.40 0.23
C LEU A 132 7.74 15.81 -1.18
N ARG A 133 7.33 14.55 -1.33
CA ARG A 133 7.37 13.87 -2.62
C ARG A 133 6.02 13.29 -3.03
N GLY A 134 5.81 13.25 -4.34
CA GLY A 134 4.63 12.69 -4.98
C GLY A 134 3.71 13.80 -5.52
N ALA A 135 2.80 13.45 -6.43
CA ALA A 135 1.83 14.41 -6.96
C ALA A 135 0.46 14.24 -6.30
N THR A 136 -0.20 13.12 -6.58
CA THR A 136 -1.54 12.81 -6.07
C THR A 136 -1.50 12.43 -4.59
N SER A 137 -0.47 11.68 -4.16
CA SER A 137 -0.30 11.25 -2.77
C SER A 137 -0.10 12.41 -1.81
N GLN A 138 0.64 13.45 -2.20
CA GLN A 138 0.79 14.66 -1.38
C GLN A 138 -0.54 15.33 -1.06
N GLN A 139 -1.47 15.35 -2.02
CA GLN A 139 -2.76 16.04 -1.89
C GLN A 139 -3.79 15.20 -1.13
N LEU A 140 -3.79 13.88 -1.35
CA LEU A 140 -4.85 12.99 -0.88
C LEU A 140 -4.53 12.28 0.44
N PHE A 141 -3.25 12.06 0.74
CA PHE A 141 -2.87 11.22 1.88
C PHE A 141 -2.28 12.05 3.03
N GLU A 142 -2.65 11.69 4.25
CA GLU A 142 -2.08 12.28 5.45
C GLU A 142 -0.62 11.86 5.65
N LYS A 143 -0.33 10.57 5.44
CA LYS A 143 1.02 10.03 5.48
C LYS A 143 1.77 10.41 4.21
N LYS A 144 2.78 11.27 4.36
CA LYS A 144 3.56 11.80 3.24
C LYS A 144 4.70 10.87 2.86
N SER A 145 5.17 10.97 1.63
CA SER A 145 6.46 10.46 1.19
C SER A 145 7.44 11.60 1.05
N TYR A 146 8.74 11.32 1.19
CA TYR A 146 9.78 12.35 1.20
C TYR A 146 10.87 12.01 0.18
N GLY A 147 11.38 13.06 -0.49
CA GLY A 147 12.64 13.04 -1.20
C GLY A 147 13.75 13.45 -0.25
N LEU A 148 14.85 12.74 -0.27
CA LEU A 148 16.05 13.04 0.51
C LEU A 148 17.24 13.21 -0.42
N GLU A 149 18.14 14.09 -0.04
CA GLU A 149 19.42 14.29 -0.68
C GLU A 149 20.47 14.45 0.41
N THR A 150 21.53 13.65 0.36
CA THR A 150 22.60 13.77 1.37
C THR A 150 23.55 14.88 0.99
N TRP A 151 23.88 15.74 1.96
CA TRP A 151 24.66 16.95 1.80
C TRP A 151 25.92 16.94 2.67
N ASP A 152 26.93 17.66 2.23
CA ASP A 152 28.06 18.01 3.07
C ASP A 152 27.74 19.19 4.02
N GLN A 153 28.77 19.73 4.70
CA GLN A 153 28.56 20.83 5.66
C GLN A 153 28.27 22.17 4.99
N GLU A 154 28.65 22.32 3.75
CA GLU A 154 28.44 23.49 2.90
C GLU A 154 27.07 23.47 2.25
N GLY A 155 26.39 22.29 2.22
CA GLY A 155 25.08 22.08 1.60
C GLY A 155 25.15 21.59 0.16
N ASP A 156 26.35 21.16 -0.28
CA ASP A 156 26.56 20.54 -1.58
C ASP A 156 26.28 19.03 -1.51
N ASP A 157 25.94 18.44 -2.65
CA ASP A 157 25.60 17.02 -2.80
C ASP A 157 26.75 16.11 -2.37
N LEU A 158 26.45 15.12 -1.53
CA LEU A 158 27.41 14.17 -1.01
C LEU A 158 26.94 12.73 -1.18
N ASN A 159 27.67 11.96 -2.01
CA ASN A 159 27.44 10.53 -2.13
C ASN A 159 27.78 9.79 -0.85
N VAL A 160 26.85 9.06 -0.27
CA VAL A 160 27.05 8.24 0.93
C VAL A 160 26.41 6.85 0.76
N GLU A 161 26.95 5.85 1.44
CA GLU A 161 26.22 4.62 1.70
C GLU A 161 25.12 4.94 2.71
N LEU A 162 23.85 4.77 2.34
CA LEU A 162 22.72 4.98 3.23
C LEU A 162 21.96 3.68 3.45
N GLY A 163 21.83 3.25 4.70
CA GLY A 163 21.12 2.01 5.04
C GLY A 163 21.72 0.75 4.39
N GLY A 164 23.02 0.77 4.10
CA GLY A 164 23.75 -0.31 3.45
C GLY A 164 23.54 -0.41 1.94
N TYR A 165 22.98 0.62 1.30
CA TYR A 165 22.91 0.72 -0.15
C TYR A 165 24.19 1.36 -0.72
N PRO A 166 24.54 1.08 -2.00
CA PRO A 166 25.68 1.71 -2.64
C PRO A 166 25.62 3.23 -2.59
N GLU A 167 26.80 3.86 -2.49
CA GLU A 167 26.96 5.32 -2.41
C GLU A 167 26.18 6.07 -3.50
N GLU A 168 25.40 7.05 -3.06
CA GLU A 168 24.66 8.01 -3.89
C GLU A 168 24.11 9.13 -2.99
N GLU A 169 23.64 10.23 -3.55
CA GLU A 169 23.06 11.33 -2.78
C GLU A 169 21.54 11.32 -2.71
N ASP A 170 20.84 10.80 -3.72
CA ASP A 170 19.37 10.87 -3.86
C ASP A 170 18.65 9.62 -3.33
N TRP A 171 17.74 9.82 -2.37
CA TRP A 171 16.99 8.77 -1.70
C TRP A 171 15.50 9.11 -1.57
N ILE A 172 14.70 8.13 -1.25
CA ILE A 172 13.26 8.29 -1.05
C ILE A 172 12.82 7.56 0.21
N LEU A 173 12.03 8.22 1.03
CA LEU A 173 11.22 7.60 2.06
C LEU A 173 9.77 7.49 1.56
N HIS A 174 9.41 6.32 1.07
CA HIS A 174 8.05 6.04 0.63
C HIS A 174 7.16 5.71 1.83
N GLY A 175 6.10 6.48 2.01
CA GLY A 175 5.06 6.26 3.02
C GLY A 175 3.86 5.52 2.42
N PRO A 176 3.78 4.17 2.52
CA PRO A 176 2.63 3.43 2.01
C PRO A 176 1.40 3.76 2.85
N TYR A 177 0.40 4.41 2.24
CA TYR A 177 -0.85 4.81 2.91
C TYR A 177 -2.06 4.07 2.36
N SER A 178 -2.30 4.15 1.04
CA SER A 178 -3.39 3.42 0.40
C SER A 178 -3.11 1.91 0.27
N ASP A 179 -1.85 1.51 0.30
CA ASP A 179 -1.46 0.09 0.37
C ASP A 179 -1.39 -0.39 1.82
N LYS A 180 -2.50 -0.93 2.34
CA LYS A 180 -2.59 -1.42 3.72
C LYS A 180 -1.81 -2.71 3.98
N THR A 181 -1.29 -3.37 2.94
CA THR A 181 -0.33 -4.46 3.11
C THR A 181 1.09 -3.95 3.32
N LEU A 182 1.38 -2.69 2.97
CA LEU A 182 2.68 -1.99 3.01
C LEU A 182 3.74 -2.57 2.06
N ILE A 183 3.43 -3.59 1.24
CA ILE A 183 4.43 -4.37 0.50
C ILE A 183 4.32 -4.34 -1.03
N ARG A 184 3.27 -3.76 -1.64
CA ARG A 184 3.04 -3.90 -3.09
C ARG A 184 4.20 -3.38 -3.94
N ASN A 185 4.76 -2.22 -3.61
CA ASN A 185 5.97 -1.70 -4.26
C ASN A 185 7.17 -2.61 -4.03
N VAL A 186 7.41 -3.00 -2.78
CA VAL A 186 8.55 -3.86 -2.39
C VAL A 186 8.50 -5.20 -3.12
N LEU A 187 7.31 -5.82 -3.17
CA LEU A 187 7.11 -7.11 -3.84
C LEU A 187 7.49 -7.06 -5.32
N ILE A 188 6.96 -6.08 -6.06
CA ILE A 188 7.20 -6.02 -7.51
C ILE A 188 8.64 -5.64 -7.84
N TYR A 189 9.28 -4.78 -7.03
CA TYR A 189 10.69 -4.43 -7.21
C TYR A 189 11.59 -5.63 -6.94
N GLN A 190 11.29 -6.43 -5.90
CA GLN A 190 12.00 -7.70 -5.68
C GLN A 190 11.81 -8.69 -6.84
N LEU A 191 10.62 -8.76 -7.43
CA LEU A 191 10.37 -9.60 -8.61
C LEU A 191 11.15 -9.12 -9.83
N SER A 192 11.23 -7.80 -10.05
CA SER A 192 12.03 -7.21 -11.13
C SER A 192 13.52 -7.54 -10.98
N ASN A 193 14.07 -7.31 -9.79
CA ASN A 193 15.49 -7.62 -9.52
C ASN A 193 15.78 -9.12 -9.64
N ALA A 194 14.84 -9.98 -9.23
CA ALA A 194 14.99 -11.42 -9.31
C ALA A 194 15.04 -11.97 -10.74
N ILE A 195 14.47 -11.27 -11.72
CA ILE A 195 14.54 -11.65 -13.13
C ILE A 195 15.67 -10.94 -13.89
N GLY A 196 16.56 -10.23 -13.17
CA GLY A 196 17.71 -9.54 -13.73
C GLY A 196 17.43 -8.14 -14.30
N ARG A 197 16.29 -7.53 -13.95
CA ARG A 197 15.95 -6.13 -14.32
C ARG A 197 16.02 -5.25 -13.10
N TYR A 198 16.95 -4.28 -13.14
CA TYR A 198 17.09 -3.33 -12.05
C TYR A 198 15.75 -2.68 -11.72
N ALA A 199 15.43 -2.68 -10.46
CA ALA A 199 14.42 -1.86 -9.82
C ALA A 199 14.98 -1.38 -8.50
N THR A 200 14.49 -0.26 -8.00
CA THR A 200 14.96 0.35 -6.76
C THR A 200 15.06 -0.67 -5.62
N ARG A 201 16.18 -0.67 -4.90
CA ARG A 201 16.32 -1.45 -3.67
C ARG A 201 15.41 -0.88 -2.60
N THR A 202 14.89 -1.74 -1.75
CA THR A 202 13.89 -1.37 -0.76
C THR A 202 14.17 -2.02 0.58
N SER A 203 14.10 -1.24 1.67
CA SER A 203 14.17 -1.74 3.04
C SER A 203 13.15 -1.02 3.92
N PHE A 204 12.56 -1.77 4.85
CA PHE A 204 11.61 -1.20 5.80
C PHE A 204 12.32 -0.49 6.96
N TYR A 205 11.79 0.66 7.31
CA TYR A 205 12.21 1.47 8.44
C TYR A 205 10.99 2.01 9.19
N GLU A 206 11.17 2.30 10.45
CA GLU A 206 10.28 3.23 11.14
C GLU A 206 10.79 4.64 10.93
N LEU A 207 9.90 5.62 10.94
CA LEU A 207 10.24 7.02 10.76
C LEU A 207 9.71 7.86 11.91
N THR A 208 10.57 8.71 12.46
CA THR A 208 10.22 9.78 13.40
C THR A 208 10.76 11.11 12.87
N ILE A 209 9.90 12.13 12.79
CA ILE A 209 10.29 13.48 12.36
C ILE A 209 10.01 14.45 13.51
N ASN A 210 11.02 15.20 13.97
CA ASN A 210 10.92 16.16 15.06
C ASN A 210 10.29 15.58 16.36
N GLY A 211 10.48 14.29 16.60
CA GLY A 211 9.90 13.58 17.75
C GLY A 211 8.52 12.95 17.48
N ASP A 212 7.86 13.27 16.37
CA ASP A 212 6.58 12.69 15.97
C ASP A 212 6.80 11.40 15.19
N TYR A 213 6.23 10.30 15.66
CA TYR A 213 6.30 9.00 15.01
C TYR A 213 5.39 8.97 13.76
N GLU A 214 5.98 8.70 12.59
CA GLU A 214 5.30 8.72 11.31
C GLU A 214 4.94 7.34 10.76
N GLY A 215 5.30 6.26 11.47
CA GLY A 215 4.95 4.89 11.09
C GLY A 215 6.01 4.18 10.27
N THR A 216 5.58 3.12 9.57
CA THR A 216 6.45 2.30 8.73
C THR A 216 6.67 2.95 7.37
N TYR A 217 7.92 3.09 6.97
CA TYR A 217 8.35 3.63 5.68
C TYR A 217 9.21 2.62 4.93
N VAL A 218 9.38 2.85 3.64
CA VAL A 218 10.31 2.11 2.80
C VAL A 218 11.39 3.08 2.34
N LEU A 219 12.65 2.86 2.76
CA LEU A 219 13.79 3.52 2.18
C LEU A 219 14.01 2.94 0.78
N MET A 220 14.13 3.82 -0.21
CA MET A 220 14.23 3.47 -1.62
C MET A 220 15.29 4.33 -2.31
N GLU A 221 15.90 3.79 -3.35
CA GLU A 221 16.72 4.55 -4.29
C GLU A 221 15.81 5.36 -5.24
N LYS A 222 16.20 6.61 -5.54
CA LYS A 222 15.61 7.35 -6.66
C LYS A 222 16.13 6.76 -7.98
N ILE A 223 15.29 6.71 -9.01
CA ILE A 223 15.75 6.36 -10.36
C ILE A 223 16.71 7.45 -10.82
N LYS A 224 17.93 7.06 -11.15
CA LYS A 224 19.01 7.97 -11.53
C LYS A 224 20.04 7.24 -12.38
N ARG A 225 20.82 8.00 -13.17
CA ARG A 225 22.01 7.47 -13.84
C ARG A 225 23.10 7.21 -12.79
N ASP A 226 23.38 6.00 -12.53
CA ASP A 226 24.49 5.55 -11.68
C ASP A 226 24.87 4.10 -12.01
N LYS A 227 26.14 3.72 -11.77
CA LYS A 227 26.66 2.36 -12.00
C LYS A 227 25.92 1.26 -11.23
N ASN A 228 25.31 1.62 -10.11
CA ASN A 228 24.55 0.70 -9.25
C ASN A 228 23.02 0.82 -9.44
N ARG A 229 22.55 1.79 -10.25
CA ARG A 229 21.13 2.03 -10.54
C ARG A 229 20.84 1.84 -12.03
N VAL A 230 20.65 2.91 -12.80
CA VAL A 230 20.58 2.82 -14.26
C VAL A 230 21.97 3.01 -14.82
N ASP A 231 22.66 1.91 -15.13
CA ASP A 231 24.05 1.90 -15.56
C ASP A 231 24.16 2.26 -17.05
N ILE A 232 24.11 3.56 -17.31
CA ILE A 232 24.34 4.16 -18.63
C ILE A 232 25.46 5.20 -18.56
N LYS A 233 26.11 5.46 -19.69
CA LYS A 233 27.11 6.51 -19.79
C LYS A 233 26.48 7.88 -19.56
N LYS A 234 27.30 8.82 -19.06
CA LYS A 234 26.96 10.23 -19.13
C LYS A 234 26.96 10.65 -20.61
N VAL A 235 25.93 11.37 -21.04
CA VAL A 235 25.94 12.05 -22.32
C VAL A 235 26.98 13.17 -22.26
N ASP A 236 27.71 13.39 -23.33
CA ASP A 236 28.69 14.47 -23.46
C ASP A 236 28.76 14.97 -24.92
N SER A 237 29.40 16.12 -25.13
CA SER A 237 29.50 16.76 -26.44
C SER A 237 30.22 15.91 -27.50
N ASP A 238 31.04 14.95 -27.08
CA ASP A 238 31.77 14.06 -28.00
C ASP A 238 30.90 12.88 -28.44
N ASP A 239 29.90 12.48 -27.64
CA ASP A 239 28.96 11.40 -27.96
C ASP A 239 27.56 11.66 -27.36
N ILE A 240 26.73 12.38 -28.10
CA ILE A 240 25.34 12.67 -27.77
C ILE A 240 24.40 11.48 -28.06
N THR A 241 24.91 10.31 -28.48
CA THR A 241 24.08 9.20 -28.96
C THR A 241 23.48 8.32 -27.86
N GLY A 242 23.76 8.60 -26.58
CA GLY A 242 23.24 7.84 -25.45
C GLY A 242 23.51 8.49 -24.12
N GLY A 243 22.98 7.90 -23.08
CA GLY A 243 23.02 8.45 -21.75
C GLY A 243 21.72 9.15 -21.36
N TYR A 244 20.58 8.67 -21.87
CA TYR A 244 19.27 9.27 -21.62
C TYR A 244 18.38 8.34 -20.79
N ILE A 245 17.73 8.90 -19.77
CA ILE A 245 16.58 8.31 -19.09
C ILE A 245 15.37 9.18 -19.38
N LEU A 246 14.30 8.56 -19.81
CA LEU A 246 13.04 9.21 -20.19
C LEU A 246 11.90 8.58 -19.43
N LYS A 247 10.79 9.32 -19.30
CA LYS A 247 9.56 8.78 -18.73
C LYS A 247 8.31 9.21 -19.50
N ILE A 248 7.31 8.37 -19.53
CA ILE A 248 5.95 8.73 -19.88
C ILE A 248 5.23 9.05 -18.58
N ASP A 249 4.86 10.31 -18.38
CA ASP A 249 4.20 10.77 -17.17
C ASP A 249 3.40 12.06 -17.42
N LYS A 250 2.77 12.55 -16.36
CA LYS A 250 2.16 13.89 -16.27
C LYS A 250 3.14 14.86 -15.63
N ASN A 251 2.99 16.14 -15.92
CA ASN A 251 3.69 17.18 -15.19
C ASN A 251 3.22 17.18 -13.72
N ALA A 252 4.13 17.13 -12.78
CA ALA A 252 3.86 17.06 -11.35
C ALA A 252 4.92 17.87 -10.56
N GLY A 253 4.61 18.25 -9.32
CA GLY A 253 5.52 18.99 -8.46
C GLY A 253 5.88 20.37 -9.05
N LYS A 254 7.16 20.73 -8.98
CA LYS A 254 7.72 21.96 -9.58
C LYS A 254 7.41 22.08 -11.05
N ASP A 255 7.35 20.95 -11.71
CA ASP A 255 7.15 20.84 -13.16
C ASP A 255 5.80 21.39 -13.62
N ARG A 256 4.83 21.63 -12.71
CA ARG A 256 3.54 22.23 -13.06
C ARG A 256 3.67 23.68 -13.56
N ALA A 257 4.72 24.36 -13.16
CA ALA A 257 4.97 25.74 -13.57
C ALA A 257 5.56 25.85 -14.98
N PHE A 258 6.10 24.76 -15.53
CA PHE A 258 6.74 24.71 -16.83
C PHE A 258 5.78 24.26 -17.92
N SER A 259 6.03 24.68 -19.15
CA SER A 259 5.33 24.12 -20.30
C SER A 259 5.80 22.69 -20.56
N ILE A 260 5.04 21.92 -21.35
CA ILE A 260 5.49 20.59 -21.77
C ILE A 260 6.76 20.68 -22.63
N ASP A 261 6.91 21.73 -23.38
CA ASP A 261 8.07 21.93 -24.28
C ASP A 261 9.36 22.20 -23.48
N ASP A 262 9.24 22.73 -22.26
CA ASP A 262 10.37 22.90 -21.35
C ASP A 262 10.81 21.56 -20.70
N LEU A 263 9.84 20.67 -20.39
CA LEU A 263 10.08 19.43 -19.64
C LEU A 263 10.28 18.20 -20.51
N GLY A 264 9.90 18.28 -21.79
CA GLY A 264 9.92 17.13 -22.69
C GLY A 264 9.24 17.46 -24.01
N TRP A 265 8.57 16.48 -24.60
CA TRP A 265 7.87 16.65 -25.88
C TRP A 265 6.69 15.71 -26.03
N GLU A 266 5.90 15.90 -27.03
CA GLU A 266 4.78 15.04 -27.38
C GLU A 266 5.13 14.06 -28.49
N SER A 267 4.64 12.84 -28.41
CA SER A 267 4.72 11.84 -29.49
C SER A 267 4.14 12.41 -30.78
N LYS A 268 4.73 12.02 -31.90
CA LYS A 268 4.17 12.24 -33.24
C LYS A 268 2.83 11.53 -33.42
N TYR A 269 2.59 10.45 -32.70
CA TYR A 269 1.41 9.60 -32.82
C TYR A 269 0.46 9.78 -31.62
N ASP A 270 -0.82 9.64 -31.88
CA ASP A 270 -1.82 9.52 -30.82
C ASP A 270 -1.72 8.13 -30.14
N PRO A 271 -2.40 7.95 -28.99
CA PRO A 271 -2.36 6.64 -28.28
C PRO A 271 -2.88 5.45 -29.07
N PHE A 272 -3.50 5.68 -30.24
CA PHE A 272 -4.04 4.63 -31.11
C PHE A 272 -3.18 4.38 -32.37
N GLY A 273 -2.05 5.09 -32.50
CA GLY A 273 -1.08 4.92 -33.59
C GLY A 273 -1.42 5.67 -34.88
N LYS A 274 -2.27 6.68 -34.79
CA LYS A 274 -2.49 7.65 -35.87
C LYS A 274 -1.55 8.82 -35.71
N GLU A 275 -1.01 9.31 -36.82
CA GLU A 275 -0.25 10.54 -36.83
C GLU A 275 -1.12 11.69 -36.34
N LYS A 276 -0.60 12.48 -35.40
CA LYS A 276 -1.34 13.58 -34.80
C LYS A 276 -1.61 14.70 -35.79
N THR A 277 -2.77 15.31 -35.62
CA THR A 277 -3.18 16.54 -36.31
C THR A 277 -3.46 17.60 -35.25
N GLU A 278 -3.66 18.84 -35.65
CA GLU A 278 -4.07 19.94 -34.76
C GLU A 278 -5.37 19.66 -33.98
N GLU A 279 -6.22 18.77 -34.51
CA GLU A 279 -7.47 18.37 -33.87
C GLU A 279 -7.30 17.20 -32.87
N SER A 280 -6.10 16.63 -32.75
CA SER A 280 -5.85 15.47 -31.87
C SER A 280 -5.93 15.89 -30.41
N SER A 281 -6.97 15.43 -29.69
CA SER A 281 -7.22 15.74 -28.28
C SER A 281 -6.47 14.85 -27.31
N LYS A 282 -5.79 13.80 -27.78
CA LYS A 282 -5.06 12.82 -26.97
C LYS A 282 -3.62 12.74 -27.45
N THR A 283 -2.71 12.77 -26.50
CA THR A 283 -1.28 12.71 -26.79
C THR A 283 -0.56 11.82 -25.80
N ILE A 284 0.64 11.36 -26.16
CA ILE A 284 1.62 10.73 -25.28
C ILE A 284 2.71 11.76 -25.02
N ARG A 285 3.07 11.96 -23.77
CA ARG A 285 4.11 12.90 -23.37
C ARG A 285 5.32 12.15 -22.88
N PHE A 286 6.48 12.51 -23.42
CA PHE A 286 7.78 12.05 -23.01
C PHE A 286 8.45 13.16 -22.22
N LEU A 287 8.94 12.84 -21.02
CA LEU A 287 9.63 13.79 -20.15
C LEU A 287 11.09 13.37 -20.02
N TYR A 288 11.99 14.35 -19.95
CA TYR A 288 13.39 14.13 -19.62
C TYR A 288 13.51 13.80 -18.13
N GLU A 289 14.26 12.75 -17.80
CA GLU A 289 14.59 12.39 -16.42
C GLU A 289 16.11 12.48 -16.20
N TYR A 290 16.89 12.16 -17.23
CA TYR A 290 18.34 12.35 -17.25
C TYR A 290 18.85 12.46 -18.70
N PRO A 291 19.65 13.48 -19.03
CA PRO A 291 19.80 14.70 -18.24
C PRO A 291 18.44 15.30 -17.95
N ASP A 292 18.29 16.06 -16.88
CA ASP A 292 17.00 16.70 -16.60
C ASP A 292 16.70 17.81 -17.61
N ALA A 293 15.50 18.36 -17.55
CA ALA A 293 15.05 19.31 -18.56
C ALA A 293 15.81 20.65 -18.54
N GLU A 294 16.45 20.99 -17.41
CA GLU A 294 17.23 22.22 -17.25
C GLU A 294 18.66 22.05 -17.76
N ASP A 295 19.19 20.83 -17.69
CA ASP A 295 20.58 20.51 -18.02
C ASP A 295 20.79 19.96 -19.43
N ILE A 296 19.73 19.40 -20.07
CA ILE A 296 19.87 18.78 -21.40
C ILE A 296 20.05 19.83 -22.50
N GLU A 297 21.12 19.68 -23.28
CA GLU A 297 21.47 20.58 -24.38
C GLU A 297 20.53 20.40 -25.60
N GLU A 298 20.40 21.43 -26.44
CA GLU A 298 19.46 21.40 -27.57
C GLU A 298 19.79 20.30 -28.59
N GLU A 299 21.09 20.06 -28.88
CA GLU A 299 21.50 18.96 -29.78
C GLU A 299 21.20 17.59 -29.23
N GLU A 300 21.27 17.44 -27.92
CA GLU A 300 20.90 16.21 -27.19
C GLU A 300 19.37 15.98 -27.25
N LYS A 301 18.58 17.04 -27.02
CA LYS A 301 17.11 17.02 -27.21
C LYS A 301 16.73 16.58 -28.61
N GLU A 302 17.33 17.22 -29.63
CA GLU A 302 17.07 16.89 -31.02
C GLU A 302 17.39 15.41 -31.33
N TYR A 303 18.54 14.94 -30.85
CA TYR A 303 18.94 13.55 -31.05
C TYR A 303 17.95 12.55 -30.46
N ILE A 304 17.62 12.69 -29.17
CA ILE A 304 16.79 11.69 -28.50
C ILE A 304 15.34 11.75 -28.97
N GLN A 305 14.79 12.93 -29.23
CA GLN A 305 13.48 13.10 -29.83
C GLN A 305 13.39 12.44 -31.21
N ASN A 306 14.40 12.65 -32.07
CA ASN A 306 14.45 12.02 -33.39
C ASN A 306 14.57 10.48 -33.28
N TYR A 307 15.35 9.98 -32.33
CA TYR A 307 15.46 8.53 -32.12
C TYR A 307 14.13 7.89 -31.75
N ILE A 308 13.38 8.50 -30.81
CA ILE A 308 12.03 8.03 -30.44
C ILE A 308 11.07 8.14 -31.61
N LYS A 309 11.09 9.23 -32.36
CA LYS A 309 10.27 9.44 -33.57
C LYS A 309 10.55 8.39 -34.63
N GLU A 310 11.82 8.04 -34.86
CA GLU A 310 12.22 6.98 -35.81
C GLU A 310 11.73 5.60 -35.32
N PHE A 311 11.83 5.31 -34.03
CA PHE A 311 11.28 4.11 -33.44
C PHE A 311 9.76 4.02 -33.66
N GLU A 312 9.04 5.10 -33.36
CA GLU A 312 7.58 5.15 -33.55
C GLU A 312 7.20 5.02 -35.02
N ASN A 313 7.92 5.67 -35.95
CA ASN A 313 7.72 5.55 -37.39
C ASN A 313 7.94 4.09 -37.86
N ALA A 314 9.01 3.44 -37.41
CA ALA A 314 9.30 2.06 -37.75
C ALA A 314 8.21 1.12 -37.21
N LEU A 315 7.74 1.35 -35.98
CA LEU A 315 6.68 0.56 -35.36
C LEU A 315 5.31 0.77 -36.04
N ALA A 316 5.00 1.99 -36.50
CA ALA A 316 3.75 2.31 -37.20
C ALA A 316 3.76 1.81 -38.65
N SER A 317 4.94 1.61 -39.26
CA SER A 317 5.08 1.23 -40.68
C SER A 317 4.50 -0.14 -41.03
N GLN A 318 4.39 -0.42 -42.33
CA GLN A 318 4.01 -1.77 -42.82
C GLN A 318 5.11 -2.80 -42.55
N ASP A 319 6.37 -2.35 -42.55
CA ASP A 319 7.58 -3.18 -42.35
C ASP A 319 7.96 -3.35 -40.87
N TYR A 320 7.04 -3.03 -39.94
CA TYR A 320 7.36 -3.06 -38.48
C TYR A 320 7.86 -4.41 -37.97
N ARG A 321 7.54 -5.52 -38.68
CA ARG A 321 7.99 -6.88 -38.34
C ARG A 321 9.39 -7.21 -38.92
N ASP A 322 9.90 -6.41 -39.85
CA ASP A 322 11.21 -6.64 -40.42
C ASP A 322 12.31 -6.42 -39.33
N PRO A 323 13.27 -7.34 -39.17
CA PRO A 323 14.29 -7.22 -38.15
C PRO A 323 15.23 -6.02 -38.33
N SER A 324 15.37 -5.51 -39.56
CA SER A 324 16.30 -4.44 -39.91
C SER A 324 15.63 -3.09 -40.14
N LEU A 325 14.37 -3.08 -40.59
CA LEU A 325 13.60 -1.88 -40.89
C LEU A 325 12.58 -1.54 -39.80
N GLY A 326 12.10 -2.55 -39.09
CA GLY A 326 11.08 -2.42 -38.06
C GLY A 326 11.63 -2.06 -36.68
N TYR A 327 10.76 -2.17 -35.70
CA TYR A 327 11.02 -1.76 -34.31
C TYR A 327 12.22 -2.46 -33.67
N ARG A 328 12.56 -3.69 -34.10
CA ARG A 328 13.68 -4.48 -33.55
C ARG A 328 15.04 -3.82 -33.74
N LYS A 329 15.15 -2.88 -34.67
CA LYS A 329 16.32 -2.04 -34.86
C LYS A 329 16.55 -1.10 -33.67
N TYR A 330 15.47 -0.63 -33.04
CA TYR A 330 15.48 0.49 -32.09
C TYR A 330 15.36 0.07 -30.63
N ILE A 331 14.77 -1.08 -30.33
CA ILE A 331 14.50 -1.50 -28.95
C ILE A 331 15.21 -2.80 -28.58
N ASP A 332 15.57 -2.92 -27.29
CA ASP A 332 15.90 -4.21 -26.68
C ASP A 332 14.61 -4.96 -26.39
N VAL A 333 14.31 -5.96 -27.21
CA VAL A 333 13.03 -6.68 -27.17
C VAL A 333 12.85 -7.39 -25.83
N ASP A 334 13.91 -7.95 -25.26
CA ASP A 334 13.81 -8.72 -24.03
C ASP A 334 13.48 -7.81 -22.82
N SER A 335 13.99 -6.55 -22.80
CA SER A 335 13.58 -5.58 -21.78
C SER A 335 12.10 -5.18 -21.89
N PHE A 336 11.59 -5.03 -23.11
CA PHE A 336 10.17 -4.75 -23.34
C PHE A 336 9.28 -5.92 -22.93
N VAL A 337 9.72 -7.16 -23.16
CA VAL A 337 9.02 -8.38 -22.72
C VAL A 337 8.99 -8.46 -21.18
N ASP A 338 10.12 -8.28 -20.51
CA ASP A 338 10.17 -8.33 -19.04
C ASP A 338 9.33 -7.21 -18.42
N PHE A 339 9.40 -5.97 -18.95
CA PHE A 339 8.57 -4.85 -18.51
C PHE A 339 7.06 -5.15 -18.70
N PHE A 340 6.69 -5.74 -19.84
CA PHE A 340 5.32 -6.19 -20.10
C PHE A 340 4.87 -7.20 -19.06
N LEU A 341 5.67 -8.22 -18.79
CA LEU A 341 5.31 -9.28 -17.84
C LEU A 341 5.18 -8.75 -16.40
N LEU A 342 6.06 -7.84 -15.96
CA LEU A 342 5.98 -7.20 -14.64
C LEU A 342 4.71 -6.35 -14.49
N ASN A 343 4.34 -5.59 -15.51
CA ASN A 343 3.12 -4.79 -15.48
C ASN A 343 1.85 -5.65 -15.59
N GLU A 344 1.90 -6.75 -16.34
CA GLU A 344 0.76 -7.64 -16.46
C GLU A 344 0.59 -8.54 -15.23
N ILE A 345 1.66 -9.01 -14.59
CA ILE A 345 1.53 -9.82 -13.38
C ILE A 345 0.93 -9.03 -12.22
N SER A 346 1.30 -7.78 -12.08
CA SER A 346 0.79 -6.86 -11.06
C SER A 346 -0.53 -6.20 -11.45
N LYS A 347 -0.87 -6.20 -12.73
CA LYS A 347 -1.98 -5.44 -13.33
C LYS A 347 -2.04 -4.01 -12.79
N ASN A 348 -0.89 -3.34 -12.78
CA ASN A 348 -0.82 -1.94 -12.41
C ASN A 348 -1.77 -1.12 -13.32
N VAL A 349 -2.67 -0.34 -12.71
CA VAL A 349 -3.66 0.45 -13.46
C VAL A 349 -3.02 1.65 -14.17
N ASP A 350 -1.86 2.09 -13.69
CA ASP A 350 -1.06 3.16 -14.29
C ASP A 350 -0.01 2.64 -15.30
N ALA A 351 0.08 1.32 -15.46
CA ALA A 351 1.02 0.68 -16.36
C ALA A 351 1.06 1.32 -17.75
N TYR A 352 2.26 1.48 -18.28
CA TYR A 352 2.54 1.96 -19.64
C TYR A 352 2.25 3.43 -19.93
N ARG A 353 1.60 4.17 -19.02
CA ARG A 353 1.05 5.51 -19.27
C ARG A 353 1.43 6.58 -18.23
N LEU A 354 1.82 6.16 -17.04
CA LEU A 354 2.32 7.01 -15.95
C LEU A 354 3.51 6.32 -15.30
N SER A 355 4.44 7.11 -14.78
CA SER A 355 5.66 6.62 -14.13
C SER A 355 6.36 5.49 -14.93
N THR A 356 6.32 5.61 -16.25
CA THR A 356 6.81 4.61 -17.18
C THR A 356 8.18 5.04 -17.70
N PHE A 357 9.21 4.48 -17.10
CA PHE A 357 10.61 4.81 -17.43
C PHE A 357 11.13 3.93 -18.55
N PHE A 358 12.05 4.51 -19.33
CA PHE A 358 12.85 3.81 -20.33
C PHE A 358 14.15 4.60 -20.57
N TYR A 359 15.17 3.93 -21.06
CA TYR A 359 16.46 4.55 -21.21
C TYR A 359 17.20 4.11 -22.49
N LYS A 360 18.11 4.92 -22.92
CA LYS A 360 19.02 4.63 -24.03
C LYS A 360 20.47 4.84 -23.60
N ASN A 361 21.28 3.81 -23.75
CA ASN A 361 22.70 3.93 -23.45
C ASN A 361 23.44 4.61 -24.64
N ASN A 362 24.54 4.12 -25.08
CA ASN A 362 25.41 4.71 -26.08
C ASN A 362 24.97 4.45 -27.54
N LYS A 363 25.82 4.85 -28.50
CA LYS A 363 25.64 4.80 -29.96
C LYS A 363 25.07 3.50 -30.51
N ASN A 364 25.54 2.36 -30.02
CA ASN A 364 25.03 1.05 -30.43
C ASN A 364 23.89 0.53 -29.53
N GLY A 365 23.56 1.30 -28.50
CA GLY A 365 22.51 0.98 -27.55
C GLY A 365 21.12 1.20 -28.15
N LYS A 366 20.22 0.30 -27.81
CA LYS A 366 18.80 0.41 -28.10
C LYS A 366 18.06 1.04 -26.94
N LEU A 367 16.78 1.32 -27.11
CA LEU A 367 15.91 1.65 -26.00
C LEU A 367 15.64 0.41 -25.14
N PHE A 368 15.75 0.57 -23.84
CA PHE A 368 15.39 -0.40 -22.81
C PHE A 368 14.20 0.12 -22.03
N MET A 369 13.20 -0.74 -21.79
CA MET A 369 12.11 -0.42 -20.87
C MET A 369 12.51 -0.65 -19.42
N GLY A 370 12.08 0.23 -18.57
CA GLY A 370 12.39 0.24 -17.14
C GLY A 370 13.33 1.38 -16.73
N PRO A 371 13.65 1.46 -15.41
CA PRO A 371 13.14 0.63 -14.33
C PRO A 371 11.63 0.78 -14.10
N ILE A 372 11.01 -0.24 -13.50
CA ILE A 372 9.60 -0.13 -13.07
C ILE A 372 9.48 0.81 -11.87
N TRP A 373 8.34 1.54 -11.79
CA TRP A 373 8.10 2.53 -10.74
C TRP A 373 6.62 2.68 -10.40
N ASP A 374 6.31 2.96 -9.12
CA ASP A 374 4.99 3.35 -8.61
C ASP A 374 3.89 2.30 -8.79
N PHE A 375 3.99 1.21 -8.01
CA PHE A 375 3.08 0.07 -8.06
C PHE A 375 2.18 -0.07 -6.82
N ASN A 376 2.05 0.97 -6.00
CA ASN A 376 1.25 0.96 -4.78
C ASN A 376 -0.24 0.69 -5.01
N ILE A 377 -0.76 1.00 -6.20
CA ILE A 377 -2.15 0.75 -6.63
C ILE A 377 -2.32 -0.46 -7.53
N SER A 378 -1.30 -1.33 -7.60
CA SER A 378 -1.32 -2.61 -8.33
C SER A 378 -1.90 -3.76 -7.50
N PHE A 379 -1.87 -4.97 -8.03
CA PHE A 379 -2.35 -6.18 -7.37
C PHE A 379 -3.78 -6.03 -6.80
N GLY A 380 -4.67 -5.43 -7.58
CA GLY A 380 -6.07 -5.26 -7.23
C GLY A 380 -6.37 -4.09 -6.29
N ASN A 381 -5.39 -3.23 -5.98
CA ASN A 381 -5.57 -2.09 -5.06
C ASN A 381 -6.14 -0.83 -5.74
N ALA A 382 -6.84 -0.96 -6.86
CA ALA A 382 -7.47 0.17 -7.54
C ALA A 382 -8.91 -0.17 -7.95
N ASN A 383 -9.84 0.73 -7.66
CA ASN A 383 -11.28 0.57 -7.91
C ASN A 383 -11.77 1.23 -9.20
N TYR A 384 -10.86 1.56 -10.12
CA TYR A 384 -11.19 2.20 -11.38
C TYR A 384 -10.50 1.48 -12.55
N CYS A 385 -11.08 1.65 -13.75
CA CYS A 385 -10.56 1.08 -15.00
C CYS A 385 -10.30 -0.43 -14.93
N GLU A 386 -11.09 -1.16 -14.14
CA GLU A 386 -10.96 -2.60 -13.87
C GLU A 386 -9.62 -2.98 -13.20
N GLY A 387 -8.99 -2.05 -12.44
CA GLY A 387 -7.75 -2.32 -11.71
C GLY A 387 -7.89 -3.41 -10.66
N GLU A 388 -9.09 -3.55 -10.10
CA GLU A 388 -9.45 -4.56 -9.09
C GLU A 388 -9.49 -5.99 -9.64
N ARG A 389 -9.79 -6.16 -10.95
CA ARG A 389 -10.01 -7.49 -11.53
C ARG A 389 -8.68 -8.20 -11.79
N HIS A 390 -8.55 -9.42 -11.36
CA HIS A 390 -7.37 -10.24 -11.67
C HIS A 390 -7.34 -10.75 -13.15
N ILE A 391 -8.41 -10.53 -13.92
CA ILE A 391 -8.52 -10.88 -15.36
C ILE A 391 -8.31 -9.65 -16.24
N GLY A 392 -8.07 -9.87 -17.53
CA GLY A 392 -7.87 -8.82 -18.54
C GLY A 392 -6.43 -8.29 -18.59
N TRP A 393 -6.03 -7.74 -19.73
CA TRP A 393 -4.70 -7.22 -20.00
C TRP A 393 -4.59 -5.74 -19.59
N SER A 394 -3.56 -5.33 -18.86
CA SER A 394 -3.32 -3.91 -18.53
C SER A 394 -3.07 -3.06 -19.77
N TYR A 395 -2.31 -3.55 -20.73
CA TYR A 395 -2.03 -2.81 -21.97
C TYR A 395 -3.29 -2.43 -22.76
N LYS A 396 -4.42 -3.09 -22.53
CA LYS A 396 -5.73 -2.76 -23.13
C LYS A 396 -6.48 -1.65 -22.37
N PHE A 397 -5.81 -0.88 -21.54
CA PHE A 397 -6.39 0.23 -20.76
C PHE A 397 -7.27 1.15 -21.65
N ASN A 398 -6.78 1.56 -22.81
CA ASN A 398 -7.49 2.48 -23.71
C ASN A 398 -8.87 1.98 -24.15
N SER A 399 -9.09 0.67 -24.22
CA SER A 399 -10.40 0.10 -24.59
C SER A 399 -11.42 0.15 -23.44
N ARG A 400 -10.95 0.29 -22.19
CA ARG A 400 -11.81 0.35 -21.00
C ARG A 400 -12.02 1.78 -20.51
N CYS A 401 -10.98 2.60 -20.60
CA CYS A 401 -10.93 3.96 -20.07
C CYS A 401 -10.49 4.97 -21.14
N SER A 402 -11.10 4.94 -22.31
CA SER A 402 -10.76 5.78 -23.46
C SER A 402 -10.83 7.29 -23.17
N ASN A 403 -11.63 7.70 -22.19
CA ASN A 403 -11.78 9.10 -21.79
C ASN A 403 -10.75 9.57 -20.79
N HIS A 404 -9.89 8.67 -20.28
CA HIS A 404 -8.84 9.08 -19.35
C HIS A 404 -7.90 10.09 -20.01
N PHE A 405 -7.35 11.01 -19.22
CA PHE A 405 -6.46 12.08 -19.75
C PHE A 405 -5.10 11.53 -20.19
N GLN A 406 -4.61 10.46 -19.57
CA GLN A 406 -3.40 9.73 -19.94
C GLN A 406 -3.78 8.35 -20.46
N LEU A 407 -3.34 8.01 -21.66
CA LEU A 407 -3.61 6.74 -22.32
C LEU A 407 -2.31 5.97 -22.59
N VAL A 408 -2.43 4.67 -22.75
CA VAL A 408 -1.33 3.77 -23.08
C VAL A 408 -0.87 4.04 -24.53
N PRO A 409 0.44 4.18 -24.81
CA PRO A 409 0.96 4.34 -26.16
C PRO A 409 0.58 3.17 -27.08
N PHE A 410 0.36 3.43 -28.34
CA PHE A 410 0.07 2.41 -29.36
C PHE A 410 1.15 1.33 -29.46
N TRP A 411 2.34 1.57 -28.92
CA TRP A 411 3.47 0.65 -28.93
C TRP A 411 3.07 -0.76 -28.51
N TRP A 412 2.36 -0.89 -27.42
CA TRP A 412 2.01 -2.20 -26.84
C TRP A 412 1.02 -2.98 -27.70
N SER A 413 -0.01 -2.31 -28.22
CA SER A 413 -0.95 -2.96 -29.14
C SER A 413 -0.30 -3.39 -30.44
N ARG A 414 0.65 -2.60 -30.93
CA ARG A 414 1.38 -2.88 -32.18
C ARG A 414 2.41 -3.99 -32.00
N LEU A 415 3.22 -3.96 -30.92
CA LEU A 415 4.14 -5.05 -30.56
C LEU A 415 3.41 -6.38 -30.42
N LEU A 416 2.27 -6.37 -29.72
CA LEU A 416 1.43 -7.56 -29.52
C LEU A 416 0.67 -7.99 -30.79
N SER A 417 0.77 -7.29 -31.90
CA SER A 417 0.32 -7.77 -33.21
C SER A 417 1.41 -8.54 -33.96
N ASP A 418 2.67 -8.54 -33.47
CA ASP A 418 3.78 -9.30 -34.06
C ASP A 418 3.89 -10.70 -33.44
N PRO A 419 3.80 -11.78 -34.23
CA PRO A 419 4.01 -13.16 -33.77
C PRO A 419 5.38 -13.36 -33.09
N TYR A 420 6.43 -12.66 -33.54
CA TYR A 420 7.75 -12.74 -32.92
C TYR A 420 7.73 -12.23 -31.47
N PHE A 421 7.15 -11.03 -31.23
CA PHE A 421 7.05 -10.47 -29.89
C PHE A 421 6.18 -11.33 -28.97
N LYS A 422 5.07 -11.85 -29.47
CA LYS A 422 4.25 -12.82 -28.74
C LYS A 422 5.00 -14.11 -28.39
N GLY A 423 5.79 -14.61 -29.32
CA GLY A 423 6.64 -15.79 -29.10
C GLY A 423 7.61 -15.56 -27.96
N LYS A 424 8.27 -14.39 -27.94
CA LYS A 424 9.18 -13.98 -26.84
C LYS A 424 8.47 -13.89 -25.48
N ILE A 425 7.25 -13.34 -25.44
CA ILE A 425 6.44 -13.32 -24.21
C ILE A 425 6.13 -14.74 -23.73
N LYS A 426 5.70 -15.64 -24.63
CA LYS A 426 5.38 -17.04 -24.27
C LYS A 426 6.59 -17.78 -23.72
N GLU A 427 7.72 -17.66 -24.39
CA GLU A 427 8.98 -18.26 -23.99
C GLU A 427 9.39 -17.78 -22.60
N ARG A 428 9.47 -16.46 -22.42
CA ARG A 428 9.88 -15.84 -21.15
C ARG A 428 8.91 -16.12 -20.02
N TRP A 429 7.59 -16.08 -20.29
CA TRP A 429 6.58 -16.46 -19.29
C TRP A 429 6.76 -17.91 -18.83
N SER A 430 6.94 -18.85 -19.79
CA SER A 430 7.15 -20.26 -19.45
C SER A 430 8.39 -20.45 -18.57
N GLU A 431 9.51 -19.79 -18.91
CA GLU A 431 10.74 -19.80 -18.10
C GLU A 431 10.47 -19.29 -16.68
N LEU A 432 9.91 -18.08 -16.55
CA LEU A 432 9.69 -17.43 -15.26
C LEU A 432 8.67 -18.18 -14.38
N ARG A 433 7.68 -18.84 -14.98
CA ARG A 433 6.69 -19.62 -14.24
C ARG A 433 7.26 -20.89 -13.60
N THR A 434 8.41 -21.38 -14.05
CA THR A 434 9.10 -22.51 -13.43
C THR A 434 10.02 -22.08 -12.28
N ASP A 435 10.24 -20.76 -12.09
CA ASP A 435 11.15 -20.23 -11.07
C ASP A 435 10.55 -18.99 -10.37
N GLN A 436 11.02 -17.79 -10.72
CA GLN A 436 10.77 -16.54 -9.99
C GLN A 436 9.29 -16.13 -9.97
N PHE A 437 8.54 -16.45 -11.02
CA PHE A 437 7.10 -16.19 -11.10
C PHE A 437 6.24 -17.42 -10.83
N SER A 438 6.80 -18.52 -10.28
CA SER A 438 5.97 -19.61 -9.78
C SER A 438 5.03 -19.08 -8.69
N THR A 439 3.85 -19.66 -8.59
CA THR A 439 2.87 -19.27 -7.56
C THR A 439 3.48 -19.39 -6.16
N GLU A 440 4.22 -20.45 -5.93
CA GLU A 440 4.91 -20.70 -4.65
C GLU A 440 5.96 -19.62 -4.36
N SER A 441 6.83 -19.29 -5.33
CA SER A 441 7.88 -18.29 -5.16
C SER A 441 7.31 -16.91 -4.79
N ILE A 442 6.26 -16.47 -5.51
CA ILE A 442 5.64 -15.15 -5.23
C ILE A 442 4.93 -15.15 -3.87
N LEU A 443 4.16 -16.19 -3.55
CA LEU A 443 3.44 -16.25 -2.27
C LEU A 443 4.41 -16.41 -1.09
N ASN A 444 5.55 -17.07 -1.26
CA ASN A 444 6.60 -17.11 -0.25
C ASN A 444 7.23 -15.73 -0.03
N ARG A 445 7.47 -14.94 -1.08
CA ARG A 445 7.93 -13.54 -0.94
C ARG A 445 6.91 -12.68 -0.17
N VAL A 446 5.63 -12.78 -0.52
CA VAL A 446 4.54 -12.11 0.22
C VAL A 446 4.58 -12.48 1.69
N ASN A 447 4.73 -13.78 1.99
CA ASN A 447 4.78 -14.26 3.37
C ASN A 447 6.04 -13.77 4.11
N THR A 448 7.21 -13.82 3.47
CA THR A 448 8.46 -13.33 4.06
C THR A 448 8.36 -11.83 4.40
N LEU A 449 7.85 -11.01 3.48
CA LEU A 449 7.65 -9.57 3.71
C LEU A 449 6.66 -9.33 4.86
N ARG A 450 5.56 -10.09 4.90
CA ARG A 450 4.59 -10.02 6.00
C ARG A 450 5.23 -10.34 7.34
N VAL A 451 5.92 -11.49 7.44
CA VAL A 451 6.58 -11.94 8.67
C VAL A 451 7.60 -10.91 9.16
N THR A 452 8.39 -10.32 8.26
CA THR A 452 9.33 -9.24 8.60
C THR A 452 8.63 -8.06 9.28
N LEU A 453 7.47 -7.63 8.77
CA LEU A 453 6.71 -6.52 9.35
C LEU A 453 6.02 -6.92 10.66
N GLU A 454 5.50 -8.14 10.76
CA GLU A 454 4.76 -8.66 11.92
C GLU A 454 5.68 -8.90 13.12
N GLU A 455 6.78 -9.65 12.94
CA GLU A 455 7.75 -9.97 14.00
C GLU A 455 8.44 -8.73 14.58
N ASN A 456 8.49 -7.63 13.82
CA ASN A 456 9.02 -6.35 14.29
C ASN A 456 7.92 -5.39 14.78
N GLY A 457 6.66 -5.83 14.91
CA GLY A 457 5.55 -5.03 15.43
C GLY A 457 5.19 -3.80 14.57
N LEU A 458 5.63 -3.77 13.29
CA LEU A 458 5.47 -2.60 12.42
C LEU A 458 4.01 -2.35 12.04
N PHE A 459 3.21 -3.40 11.86
CA PHE A 459 1.78 -3.24 11.59
C PHE A 459 1.05 -2.56 12.74
N GLN A 460 1.27 -3.03 13.97
CA GLN A 460 0.61 -2.50 15.16
C GLN A 460 0.93 -1.03 15.35
N ARG A 461 2.21 -0.65 15.28
CA ARG A 461 2.63 0.74 15.46
C ARG A 461 2.18 1.63 14.29
N ASN A 462 2.29 1.15 13.04
CA ASN A 462 1.84 1.90 11.87
C ASN A 462 0.34 2.18 11.91
N PHE A 463 -0.49 1.17 12.23
CA PHE A 463 -1.94 1.34 12.24
C PHE A 463 -2.46 1.95 13.55
N LYS A 464 -1.66 2.00 14.62
CA LYS A 464 -1.91 2.85 15.78
C LYS A 464 -1.73 4.34 15.42
N ARG A 465 -0.71 4.69 14.61
CA ARG A 465 -0.48 6.06 14.11
C ARG A 465 -1.51 6.44 13.04
N TRP A 466 -1.78 5.54 12.12
CA TRP A 466 -2.70 5.73 10.99
C TRP A 466 -3.83 4.72 11.08
N ALA A 467 -4.93 5.12 11.71
CA ALA A 467 -6.09 4.23 11.95
C ALA A 467 -6.96 4.05 10.69
N ILE A 468 -6.38 3.43 9.65
CA ILE A 468 -7.01 3.29 8.32
C ILE A 468 -7.49 1.88 7.98
N LEU A 469 -7.30 0.89 8.87
CA LEU A 469 -7.93 -0.43 8.70
C LEU A 469 -9.46 -0.28 8.86
N GLY A 470 -10.20 -0.90 7.96
CA GLY A 470 -11.65 -0.72 7.89
C GLY A 470 -12.12 0.55 7.18
N GLU A 471 -11.21 1.49 6.85
CA GLU A 471 -11.55 2.74 6.20
C GLU A 471 -11.22 2.71 4.70
N TYR A 472 -12.06 3.35 3.89
CA TYR A 472 -11.78 3.53 2.47
C TYR A 472 -10.73 4.62 2.27
N ILE A 473 -9.60 4.24 1.69
CA ILE A 473 -8.56 5.18 1.22
C ILE A 473 -8.49 5.08 -0.29
N TRP A 474 -8.69 6.19 -0.97
CA TRP A 474 -8.63 6.20 -2.44
C TRP A 474 -7.27 5.65 -2.94
N PRO A 475 -7.20 4.79 -3.93
CA PRO A 475 -8.31 4.19 -4.72
C PRO A 475 -8.63 2.74 -4.30
N ASN A 476 -8.63 2.39 -3.02
CA ASN A 476 -8.85 1.00 -2.58
C ASN A 476 -10.10 0.39 -3.22
N ASN A 477 -9.96 -0.79 -3.81
CA ASN A 477 -11.10 -1.62 -4.17
C ASN A 477 -11.59 -2.46 -2.99
N TYR A 478 -10.65 -3.02 -2.23
CA TYR A 478 -10.92 -3.82 -1.05
C TYR A 478 -10.62 -3.00 0.22
N VAL A 479 -11.44 -3.19 1.24
CA VAL A 479 -11.28 -2.55 2.55
C VAL A 479 -11.32 -3.64 3.62
N GLY A 480 -10.15 -4.13 4.00
CA GLY A 480 -9.99 -5.12 5.06
C GLY A 480 -10.11 -4.51 6.44
N MET A 481 -10.79 -5.22 7.35
CA MET A 481 -10.92 -4.82 8.76
C MET A 481 -9.64 -5.11 9.55
N SER A 482 -8.77 -5.94 9.03
CA SER A 482 -7.51 -6.34 9.65
C SER A 482 -6.39 -6.48 8.60
N VAL A 483 -5.15 -6.54 9.08
CA VAL A 483 -3.98 -6.87 8.24
C VAL A 483 -4.17 -8.24 7.58
N ASP A 484 -4.71 -9.23 8.30
CA ASP A 484 -4.99 -10.56 7.76
C ASP A 484 -5.96 -10.54 6.59
N ASP A 485 -6.99 -9.69 6.63
CA ASP A 485 -7.94 -9.55 5.54
C ASP A 485 -7.27 -8.96 4.28
N GLU A 486 -6.44 -7.93 4.46
CA GLU A 486 -5.69 -7.30 3.36
C GLU A 486 -4.70 -8.28 2.70
N TYR A 487 -3.98 -9.07 3.51
CA TYR A 487 -3.05 -10.08 2.99
C TYR A 487 -3.78 -11.27 2.35
N ARG A 488 -4.92 -11.69 2.86
CA ARG A 488 -5.76 -12.72 2.24
C ARG A 488 -6.22 -12.24 0.87
N TYR A 489 -6.76 -11.03 0.77
CA TYR A 489 -7.15 -10.42 -0.49
C TYR A 489 -5.99 -10.36 -1.50
N LEU A 490 -4.83 -9.88 -1.08
CA LEU A 490 -3.64 -9.80 -1.95
C LEU A 490 -3.24 -11.18 -2.48
N ARG A 491 -3.18 -12.20 -1.63
CA ARG A 491 -2.80 -13.57 -2.01
C ARG A 491 -3.80 -14.20 -2.98
N ASP A 492 -5.09 -14.08 -2.69
CA ASP A 492 -6.16 -14.62 -3.55
C ASP A 492 -6.16 -13.93 -4.91
N TRP A 493 -5.94 -12.61 -4.92
CA TRP A 493 -5.83 -11.84 -6.14
C TRP A 493 -4.62 -12.28 -6.98
N ILE A 494 -3.45 -12.43 -6.40
CA ILE A 494 -2.22 -12.91 -7.07
C ILE A 494 -2.47 -14.29 -7.67
N GLN A 495 -3.04 -15.22 -6.93
CA GLN A 495 -3.31 -16.58 -7.40
C GLN A 495 -4.29 -16.58 -8.57
N GLY A 496 -5.37 -15.81 -8.47
CA GLY A 496 -6.33 -15.62 -9.57
C GLY A 496 -5.66 -15.02 -10.82
N ARG A 497 -4.75 -14.03 -10.62
CA ARG A 497 -4.01 -13.38 -11.70
C ARG A 497 -3.09 -14.33 -12.44
N LEU A 498 -2.30 -15.10 -11.72
CA LEU A 498 -1.37 -16.08 -12.30
C LEU A 498 -2.13 -17.16 -13.10
N ASN A 499 -3.21 -17.70 -12.53
CA ASN A 499 -4.05 -18.67 -13.23
C ASN A 499 -4.65 -18.10 -14.51
N TRP A 500 -5.06 -16.83 -14.49
CA TRP A 500 -5.57 -16.17 -15.67
C TRP A 500 -4.47 -15.95 -16.72
N LEU A 501 -3.29 -15.49 -16.30
CA LEU A 501 -2.16 -15.22 -17.20
C LEU A 501 -1.65 -16.48 -17.86
N ASP A 502 -1.58 -17.62 -17.19
CA ASP A 502 -1.19 -18.91 -17.79
C ASP A 502 -2.04 -19.25 -19.01
N ASN A 503 -3.36 -19.06 -18.89
CA ASN A 503 -4.29 -19.25 -19.99
C ASN A 503 -4.21 -18.13 -21.04
N ALA A 504 -4.04 -16.88 -20.63
CA ALA A 504 -4.06 -15.74 -21.53
C ALA A 504 -2.79 -15.66 -22.39
N VAL A 505 -1.61 -15.91 -21.80
CA VAL A 505 -0.33 -15.93 -22.49
C VAL A 505 -0.26 -17.09 -23.50
N SER A 506 -0.77 -18.27 -23.14
CA SER A 506 -0.80 -19.41 -24.07
C SER A 506 -1.58 -19.12 -25.36
N ARG A 507 -2.57 -18.21 -25.30
CA ARG A 507 -3.45 -17.83 -26.41
C ARG A 507 -2.98 -16.58 -27.17
N LEU A 508 -1.88 -15.92 -26.76
CA LEU A 508 -1.31 -14.82 -27.53
C LEU A 508 -0.88 -15.32 -28.92
#